data_6195e23a6df897829482541d7571983b
#
_entry.id   6195e23a6df897829482541d7571983b
#
_cell.length_a   1.000
_cell.length_b   1.000
_cell.length_c   1.000
_cell.angle_alpha   90.00
_cell.angle_beta   90.00
_cell.angle_gamma   90.00
#
_symmetry.space_group_name_H-M   'P 1'
#
loop_
_entity.id
_entity.type
_entity.pdbx_description
1 polymer ?
#
loop_
_entity_poly.entity_id
_entity_poly.type
_entity_poly.pdbx_seq_one_letter_code
_entity_poly.pdbx_strand_id
1 'polypeptide(L)'
;MRFFPSNLNPKKCQLCSKESPEISAKLGVCKECILTQHQKAMAIINNTRVEYRKKFSLTIAPPKTTHGLACGDCVNNCRLGEGEVGFCNLVKNANQKLVRIAGDEKKGLFSFYYDPLPTNCVAGPFCPGSTSSGYPKYSYVDGPEIGWNNLAVFYQACTYDCLFCQNHQYRKGVHLSSPNPPEVLDSAIRKDTSCICFFGGDPAAQIRHTNAVGQLALTRAKKEKRIIRVCWETNGSAKPELMRKSTEIAIKSGGSIKIDTKTFDNELNLALCGTSNKFTFYNIKEIGKRIDERPETPLLIASTLLIPGYIDEEQVSKIANYLASINPTIPYSLLAFYPAFAIDDLPTTSREHAESCYKIAKEQGLQHVSIGNKHLLR
;
A
#
# COMPACT_ATOMS: atom_id res chain seq x y z
N MET A 1 -25.87 3.35 14.22
CA MET A 1 -25.12 4.56 13.85
C MET A 1 -23.94 4.69 14.82
N ARG A 2 -22.69 4.45 14.40
CA ARG A 2 -21.53 4.79 15.21
C ARG A 2 -21.27 6.28 14.99
N PHE A 3 -21.51 7.10 16.01
CA PHE A 3 -21.07 8.49 16.03
C PHE A 3 -19.54 8.47 16.02
N PHE A 4 -18.93 8.84 14.90
CA PHE A 4 -17.51 9.13 14.85
C PHE A 4 -17.30 10.47 15.57
N PRO A 5 -16.48 10.54 16.63
CA PRO A 5 -16.19 11.80 17.26
C PRO A 5 -15.47 12.67 16.21
N SER A 6 -16.15 13.71 15.72
CA SER A 6 -15.52 14.76 14.95
C SER A 6 -14.64 15.54 15.91
N ASN A 7 -13.35 15.22 16.00
CA ASN A 7 -12.42 16.01 16.79
C ASN A 7 -12.14 17.32 16.03
N LEU A 8 -13.04 18.29 16.21
CA LEU A 8 -13.01 19.59 15.56
C LEU A 8 -12.25 20.64 16.35
N ASN A 9 -11.66 20.28 17.50
CA ASN A 9 -10.87 21.22 18.28
C ASN A 9 -9.61 21.62 17.50
N PRO A 10 -9.38 22.92 17.27
CA PRO A 10 -8.19 23.40 16.60
C PRO A 10 -6.91 22.99 17.35
N LYS A 11 -5.88 22.59 16.60
CA LYS A 11 -4.54 22.34 17.11
C LYS A 11 -3.59 23.35 16.46
N LYS A 12 -2.54 23.70 17.18
CA LYS A 12 -1.57 24.72 16.77
C LYS A 12 -0.35 24.09 16.13
N CYS A 13 0.07 24.58 14.98
CA CYS A 13 1.33 24.23 14.36
C CYS A 13 2.49 24.81 15.20
N GLN A 14 3.45 23.97 15.59
CA GLN A 14 4.59 24.36 16.43
C GLN A 14 5.61 25.25 15.69
N LEU A 15 5.54 25.35 14.34
CA LEU A 15 6.49 26.12 13.56
C LEU A 15 5.93 27.50 13.13
N CYS A 16 4.67 27.56 12.68
CA CYS A 16 4.08 28.81 12.16
C CYS A 16 2.91 29.32 13.00
N SER A 17 2.55 28.64 14.08
CA SER A 17 1.43 29.00 14.96
C SER A 17 0.03 28.99 14.31
N LYS A 18 -0.12 28.51 13.06
CA LYS A 18 -1.43 28.28 12.42
C LYS A 18 -2.27 27.35 13.29
N GLU A 19 -3.54 27.67 13.48
CA GLU A 19 -4.50 26.85 14.20
C GLU A 19 -5.52 26.24 13.24
N SER A 20 -5.79 24.94 13.35
CA SER A 20 -6.77 24.24 12.52
C SER A 20 -7.15 22.91 13.17
N PRO A 21 -8.40 22.44 13.04
CA PRO A 21 -8.79 21.08 13.42
C PRO A 21 -8.12 20.02 12.54
N GLU A 22 -7.62 20.39 11.37
CA GLU A 22 -6.93 19.51 10.41
C GLU A 22 -5.41 19.47 10.61
N ILE A 23 -4.90 19.98 11.71
CA ILE A 23 -3.53 19.76 12.17
C ILE A 23 -3.55 18.64 13.21
N SER A 24 -2.74 17.60 13.02
CA SER A 24 -2.57 16.56 14.04
C SER A 24 -1.61 17.02 15.12
N ALA A 25 -2.01 16.93 16.40
CA ALA A 25 -1.14 17.18 17.55
C ALA A 25 0.04 16.18 17.58
N LYS A 26 -0.15 14.97 17.05
CA LYS A 26 0.89 13.93 16.97
C LYS A 26 1.97 14.24 15.94
N LEU A 27 1.62 14.94 14.85
CA LEU A 27 2.60 15.49 13.91
C LEU A 27 3.18 16.82 14.40
N GLY A 28 2.38 17.62 15.13
CA GLY A 28 2.74 18.91 15.68
C GLY A 28 2.95 20.04 14.66
N VAL A 29 2.79 19.75 13.36
CA VAL A 29 3.07 20.70 12.27
C VAL A 29 2.04 20.57 11.14
N CYS A 30 1.77 21.68 10.44
CA CYS A 30 0.89 21.69 9.26
C CYS A 30 1.65 21.26 7.98
N LYS A 31 0.90 20.91 6.92
CA LYS A 31 1.43 20.54 5.59
C LYS A 31 2.44 21.54 5.06
N GLU A 32 2.10 22.81 5.12
CA GLU A 32 2.95 23.89 4.58
C GLU A 32 4.33 23.94 5.25
N CYS A 33 4.38 23.82 6.59
CA CYS A 33 5.66 23.75 7.32
C CYS A 33 6.44 22.46 7.02
N ILE A 34 5.77 21.35 6.75
CA ILE A 34 6.45 20.13 6.28
C ILE A 34 7.15 20.37 4.94
N LEU A 35 6.51 21.07 4.03
CA LEU A 35 7.06 21.34 2.69
C LEU A 35 8.13 22.44 2.69
N THR A 36 7.91 23.53 3.44
CA THR A 36 8.81 24.71 3.40
C THR A 36 9.91 24.70 4.43
N GLN A 37 9.74 23.99 5.56
CA GLN A 37 10.71 23.91 6.66
C GLN A 37 10.99 22.44 7.04
N HIS A 38 11.18 21.58 6.04
CA HIS A 38 11.21 20.13 6.17
C HIS A 38 12.08 19.62 7.33
N GLN A 39 13.32 20.12 7.45
CA GLN A 39 14.25 19.65 8.50
C GLN A 39 13.71 19.92 9.91
N LYS A 40 13.13 21.11 10.15
CA LYS A 40 12.54 21.46 11.45
C LYS A 40 11.28 20.64 11.72
N ALA A 41 10.42 20.47 10.70
CA ALA A 41 9.23 19.65 10.79
C ALA A 41 9.56 18.19 11.12
N MET A 42 10.56 17.60 10.45
CA MET A 42 11.00 16.24 10.71
C MET A 42 11.58 16.03 12.11
N ALA A 43 12.27 17.04 12.68
CA ALA A 43 12.76 16.96 14.06
C ALA A 43 11.61 16.80 15.07
N ILE A 44 10.45 17.44 14.82
CA ILE A 44 9.24 17.31 15.65
C ILE A 44 8.57 15.95 15.41
N ILE A 45 8.29 15.61 14.15
CA ILE A 45 7.55 14.40 13.76
C ILE A 45 8.28 13.13 14.18
N ASN A 46 9.61 13.12 14.10
CA ASN A 46 10.40 11.93 14.43
C ASN A 46 10.30 11.54 15.91
N ASN A 47 9.97 12.46 16.83
CA ASN A 47 9.74 12.12 18.24
C ASN A 47 8.57 11.12 18.35
N THR A 48 7.44 11.42 17.70
CA THR A 48 6.27 10.52 17.64
C THR A 48 6.63 9.20 16.98
N ARG A 49 7.35 9.23 15.86
CA ARG A 49 7.75 8.02 15.13
C ARG A 49 8.63 7.11 15.98
N VAL A 50 9.64 7.67 16.66
CA VAL A 50 10.54 6.93 17.54
C VAL A 50 9.78 6.29 18.69
N GLU A 51 8.84 7.03 19.33
CA GLU A 51 7.99 6.52 20.39
C GLU A 51 7.23 5.26 19.95
N TYR A 52 6.50 5.36 18.82
CA TYR A 52 5.70 4.23 18.33
C TYR A 52 6.57 3.05 17.88
N ARG A 53 7.70 3.28 17.21
CA ARG A 53 8.58 2.18 16.80
C ARG A 53 9.19 1.46 18.00
N LYS A 54 9.60 2.20 19.05
CA LYS A 54 10.05 1.61 20.33
C LYS A 54 8.95 0.78 20.98
N LYS A 55 7.72 1.31 21.05
CA LYS A 55 6.55 0.62 21.63
C LYS A 55 6.32 -0.76 20.99
N PHE A 56 6.63 -0.93 19.71
CA PHE A 56 6.48 -2.18 18.97
C PHE A 56 7.81 -2.94 18.78
N SER A 57 8.89 -2.56 19.44
CA SER A 57 10.22 -3.19 19.31
C SER A 57 10.72 -3.25 17.85
N LEU A 58 10.42 -2.22 17.07
CA LEU A 58 10.84 -2.12 15.68
C LEU A 58 12.12 -1.28 15.53
N THR A 59 12.94 -1.62 14.55
CA THR A 59 14.12 -0.84 14.16
C THR A 59 13.74 0.63 13.88
N ILE A 60 14.34 1.58 14.57
CA ILE A 60 13.91 3.00 14.59
C ILE A 60 14.03 3.67 13.22
N ALA A 61 15.13 3.44 12.53
CA ALA A 61 15.40 4.00 11.20
C ALA A 61 16.05 2.94 10.30
N PRO A 62 15.98 3.08 8.97
CA PRO A 62 16.69 2.17 8.07
C PRO A 62 18.19 2.20 8.37
N PRO A 63 18.83 1.07 8.75
CA PRO A 63 20.28 1.01 8.98
C PRO A 63 21.05 1.47 7.76
N LYS A 64 22.13 2.24 7.99
CA LYS A 64 23.01 2.81 6.96
C LYS A 64 24.49 2.62 7.31
N THR A 65 24.80 1.52 7.97
CA THR A 65 26.16 1.23 8.46
C THR A 65 27.14 1.18 7.30
N THR A 66 28.20 1.95 7.40
CA THR A 66 29.31 1.93 6.41
C THR A 66 29.86 0.52 6.31
N HIS A 67 30.03 0.02 5.10
CA HIS A 67 30.45 -1.37 4.81
C HIS A 67 29.47 -2.47 5.30
N GLY A 68 28.27 -2.10 5.81
CA GLY A 68 27.24 -3.06 6.17
C GLY A 68 26.68 -3.83 4.95
N LEU A 69 26.10 -5.01 5.17
CA LEU A 69 25.53 -5.83 4.14
C LEU A 69 24.23 -5.19 3.59
N ALA A 70 24.13 -5.06 2.27
CA ALA A 70 22.97 -4.44 1.61
C ALA A 70 21.83 -5.43 1.49
N CYS A 71 20.63 -5.10 2.05
CA CYS A 71 19.41 -5.91 1.91
C CYS A 71 18.91 -5.93 0.46
N GLY A 72 18.75 -4.74 -0.16
CA GLY A 72 18.44 -4.60 -1.59
C GLY A 72 17.00 -4.93 -2.01
N ASP A 73 16.00 -5.02 -1.13
CA ASP A 73 14.65 -5.42 -1.48
C ASP A 73 13.67 -4.26 -1.69
N CYS A 74 13.94 -3.09 -1.11
CA CYS A 74 13.02 -1.94 -1.17
C CYS A 74 13.75 -0.60 -1.13
N VAL A 75 13.01 0.49 -1.24
CA VAL A 75 13.48 1.87 -1.26
C VAL A 75 14.30 2.27 -0.01
N ASN A 76 14.10 1.58 1.11
CA ASN A 76 14.85 1.85 2.35
C ASN A 76 16.35 1.54 2.22
N ASN A 77 16.77 0.69 1.28
CA ASN A 77 18.18 0.39 1.01
C ASN A 77 18.99 0.17 2.31
N CYS A 78 18.48 -0.69 3.20
CA CYS A 78 19.14 -0.98 4.47
C CYS A 78 20.53 -1.56 4.22
N ARG A 79 21.54 -1.02 4.93
CA ARG A 79 22.89 -1.56 5.02
C ARG A 79 23.15 -1.94 6.47
N LEU A 80 23.25 -3.23 6.72
CA LEU A 80 23.26 -3.80 8.07
C LEU A 80 24.67 -4.14 8.52
N GLY A 81 25.14 -3.50 9.58
CA GLY A 81 26.31 -3.91 10.35
C GLY A 81 26.02 -5.23 11.09
N GLU A 82 27.04 -5.82 11.71
CA GLU A 82 26.89 -7.06 12.48
C GLU A 82 25.85 -6.88 13.60
N GLY A 83 24.90 -7.83 13.70
CA GLY A 83 23.80 -7.82 14.67
C GLY A 83 22.64 -6.89 14.32
N GLU A 84 22.77 -5.98 13.35
CA GLU A 84 21.71 -5.05 12.98
C GLU A 84 20.55 -5.74 12.25
N VAL A 85 19.34 -5.19 12.48
CA VAL A 85 18.08 -5.64 11.88
C VAL A 85 17.56 -4.58 10.92
N GLY A 86 17.08 -4.99 9.76
CA GLY A 86 16.50 -4.10 8.75
C GLY A 86 15.23 -3.40 9.22
N PHE A 87 14.87 -2.31 8.57
CA PHE A 87 13.73 -1.45 8.96
C PHE A 87 12.39 -2.20 9.06
N CYS A 88 12.17 -3.20 8.20
CA CYS A 88 10.97 -4.05 8.22
C CYS A 88 11.01 -5.17 9.28
N ASN A 89 12.11 -5.36 10.00
CA ASN A 89 12.37 -6.42 10.98
C ASN A 89 12.37 -7.85 10.41
N LEU A 90 12.52 -8.04 9.10
CA LEU A 90 12.52 -9.35 8.46
C LEU A 90 13.92 -9.87 8.08
N VAL A 91 14.94 -9.02 8.13
CA VAL A 91 16.31 -9.35 7.72
C VAL A 91 17.28 -8.85 8.78
N LYS A 92 18.25 -9.65 9.14
CA LYS A 92 19.36 -9.26 10.02
C LYS A 92 20.72 -9.65 9.43
N ASN A 93 21.78 -8.94 9.84
CA ASN A 93 23.13 -9.41 9.65
C ASN A 93 23.54 -10.25 10.85
N ALA A 94 23.91 -11.49 10.63
CA ALA A 94 24.43 -12.36 11.66
C ALA A 94 25.59 -13.17 11.08
N ASN A 95 26.75 -13.09 11.74
CA ASN A 95 27.99 -13.72 11.29
C ASN A 95 28.37 -13.32 9.85
N GLN A 96 28.30 -12.02 9.56
CA GLN A 96 28.59 -11.44 8.23
C GLN A 96 27.75 -12.03 7.10
N LYS A 97 26.53 -12.48 7.40
CA LYS A 97 25.57 -12.99 6.43
C LYS A 97 24.20 -12.35 6.63
N LEU A 98 23.51 -12.06 5.53
CA LEU A 98 22.10 -11.67 5.59
C LEU A 98 21.24 -12.90 5.89
N VAL A 99 20.67 -12.90 7.09
CA VAL A 99 19.71 -13.92 7.53
C VAL A 99 18.31 -13.35 7.38
N ARG A 100 17.51 -13.95 6.51
CA ARG A 100 16.09 -13.62 6.36
C ARG A 100 15.27 -14.42 7.35
N ILE A 101 14.59 -13.72 8.26
CA ILE A 101 13.62 -14.30 9.19
C ILE A 101 12.41 -14.76 8.37
N ALA A 102 11.98 -13.89 7.43
CA ALA A 102 10.93 -14.14 6.45
C ALA A 102 11.08 -13.18 5.25
N GLY A 103 10.23 -13.35 4.24
CA GLY A 103 10.17 -12.48 3.06
C GLY A 103 11.10 -12.92 1.93
N ASP A 104 11.72 -14.08 2.04
CA ASP A 104 12.38 -14.76 0.92
C ASP A 104 11.41 -15.69 0.17
N GLU A 105 11.90 -16.42 -0.83
CA GLU A 105 11.09 -17.30 -1.66
C GLU A 105 10.52 -18.52 -0.91
N LYS A 106 11.04 -18.82 0.30
CA LYS A 106 10.70 -20.02 1.09
C LYS A 106 9.91 -19.73 2.35
N LYS A 107 9.94 -18.49 2.85
CA LYS A 107 9.37 -18.13 4.16
C LYS A 107 8.68 -16.80 4.11
N GLY A 108 7.38 -16.78 4.44
CA GLY A 108 6.58 -15.57 4.60
C GLY A 108 5.90 -15.51 5.96
N LEU A 109 5.74 -14.29 6.50
CA LEU A 109 4.91 -14.02 7.67
C LEU A 109 3.57 -13.48 7.20
N PHE A 110 2.51 -14.29 7.32
CA PHE A 110 1.17 -13.93 6.85
C PHE A 110 0.08 -14.64 7.64
N SER A 111 -1.12 -14.12 7.53
CA SER A 111 -2.38 -14.81 7.79
C SER A 111 -3.26 -14.70 6.54
N PHE A 112 -4.31 -15.50 6.44
CA PHE A 112 -5.24 -15.42 5.32
C PHE A 112 -6.66 -15.75 5.73
N TYR A 113 -7.61 -15.31 4.93
CA TYR A 113 -9.03 -15.66 5.03
C TYR A 113 -9.66 -15.68 3.65
N TYR A 114 -10.86 -16.27 3.57
CA TYR A 114 -11.66 -16.25 2.34
C TYR A 114 -12.63 -15.08 2.42
N ASP A 115 -12.57 -14.23 1.40
CA ASP A 115 -13.37 -13.02 1.33
C ASP A 115 -14.35 -13.15 0.15
N PRO A 116 -15.68 -13.28 0.43
CA PRO A 116 -16.67 -13.46 -0.63
C PRO A 116 -16.65 -12.32 -1.65
N LEU A 117 -16.74 -12.66 -2.93
CA LEU A 117 -16.84 -11.67 -4.01
C LEU A 117 -18.31 -11.27 -4.24
N PRO A 118 -18.55 -9.98 -4.58
CA PRO A 118 -17.61 -8.86 -4.67
C PRO A 118 -17.16 -8.35 -3.30
N THR A 119 -15.86 -8.18 -3.11
CA THR A 119 -15.28 -7.70 -1.85
C THR A 119 -15.07 -6.18 -1.85
N ASN A 120 -14.88 -5.61 -0.65
CA ASN A 120 -14.51 -4.20 -0.48
C ASN A 120 -13.04 -3.97 -0.84
N CYS A 121 -12.76 -3.82 -2.12
CA CYS A 121 -11.43 -3.62 -2.68
C CYS A 121 -11.35 -2.27 -3.39
N VAL A 122 -10.21 -1.59 -3.32
CA VAL A 122 -9.94 -0.33 -4.06
C VAL A 122 -10.11 -0.50 -5.57
N ALA A 123 -9.99 -1.73 -6.08
CA ALA A 123 -10.23 -2.10 -7.47
C ALA A 123 -11.69 -2.43 -7.77
N GLY A 124 -12.58 -2.48 -6.77
CA GLY A 124 -13.95 -2.94 -6.93
C GLY A 124 -14.69 -2.42 -8.17
N PRO A 125 -14.66 -1.10 -8.45
CA PRO A 125 -15.32 -0.55 -9.62
C PRO A 125 -14.74 -1.00 -10.97
N PHE A 126 -13.61 -1.70 -11.00
CA PHE A 126 -12.83 -1.96 -12.21
C PHE A 126 -12.38 -3.42 -12.36
N CYS A 127 -12.49 -4.23 -11.28
CA CYS A 127 -11.90 -5.57 -11.29
C CYS A 127 -12.87 -6.67 -11.75
N PRO A 128 -12.34 -7.77 -12.34
CA PRO A 128 -13.16 -8.91 -12.79
C PRO A 128 -14.03 -9.53 -11.70
N GLY A 129 -13.59 -9.52 -10.45
CA GLY A 129 -14.36 -10.09 -9.34
C GLY A 129 -15.64 -9.31 -8.99
N SER A 130 -15.75 -8.06 -9.45
CA SER A 130 -16.87 -7.16 -9.12
C SER A 130 -17.63 -6.66 -10.35
N THR A 131 -17.09 -6.87 -11.56
CA THR A 131 -17.62 -6.36 -12.82
C THR A 131 -17.47 -7.42 -13.92
N SER A 132 -17.97 -7.13 -15.14
CA SER A 132 -17.73 -7.95 -16.33
C SER A 132 -16.34 -7.80 -16.95
N SER A 133 -15.45 -6.99 -16.35
CA SER A 133 -14.09 -6.74 -16.85
C SER A 133 -13.33 -8.05 -17.07
N GLY A 134 -12.79 -8.22 -18.30
CA GLY A 134 -12.00 -9.40 -18.67
C GLY A 134 -12.79 -10.70 -18.91
N TYR A 135 -14.12 -10.67 -18.91
CA TYR A 135 -14.93 -11.84 -19.28
C TYR A 135 -14.79 -12.15 -20.79
N PRO A 136 -14.73 -13.43 -21.22
CA PRO A 136 -14.65 -14.65 -20.38
C PRO A 136 -13.22 -15.06 -19.99
N LYS A 137 -12.19 -14.37 -20.44
CA LYS A 137 -10.79 -14.80 -20.32
C LYS A 137 -10.26 -14.77 -18.88
N TYR A 138 -10.69 -13.76 -18.11
CA TYR A 138 -10.20 -13.49 -16.74
C TYR A 138 -11.33 -13.39 -15.70
N SER A 139 -12.57 -13.67 -16.07
CA SER A 139 -13.71 -13.77 -15.17
C SER A 139 -14.56 -14.98 -15.54
N TYR A 140 -15.18 -15.62 -14.54
CA TYR A 140 -16.09 -16.74 -14.73
C TYR A 140 -17.50 -16.30 -15.13
N VAL A 141 -17.85 -15.05 -14.86
CA VAL A 141 -19.20 -14.51 -15.01
C VAL A 141 -19.15 -13.18 -15.76
N ASP A 142 -20.14 -12.93 -16.60
CA ASP A 142 -20.39 -11.61 -17.18
C ASP A 142 -21.10 -10.73 -16.16
N GLY A 143 -20.34 -10.26 -15.15
CA GLY A 143 -20.85 -9.54 -14.00
C GLY A 143 -20.03 -9.80 -12.74
N PRO A 144 -20.55 -9.43 -11.55
CA PRO A 144 -19.92 -9.76 -10.27
C PRO A 144 -19.84 -11.26 -10.03
N GLU A 145 -18.71 -11.76 -9.60
CA GLU A 145 -18.46 -13.20 -9.33
C GLU A 145 -19.09 -13.65 -7.99
N ILE A 146 -20.42 -13.55 -7.87
CA ILE A 146 -21.15 -14.01 -6.68
C ILE A 146 -20.99 -15.53 -6.53
N GLY A 147 -20.68 -15.98 -5.29
CA GLY A 147 -20.39 -17.39 -4.98
C GLY A 147 -18.93 -17.78 -5.11
N TRP A 148 -18.08 -16.87 -5.60
CA TRP A 148 -16.62 -17.03 -5.61
C TRP A 148 -15.98 -16.31 -4.45
N ASN A 149 -14.72 -16.66 -4.16
CA ASN A 149 -13.94 -16.08 -3.07
C ASN A 149 -12.60 -15.52 -3.57
N ASN A 150 -12.18 -14.45 -2.92
CA ASN A 150 -10.80 -14.00 -2.89
C ASN A 150 -10.06 -14.68 -1.74
N LEU A 151 -8.91 -15.30 -2.00
CA LEU A 151 -7.96 -15.67 -0.94
C LEU A 151 -7.22 -14.40 -0.53
N ALA A 152 -7.70 -13.78 0.53
CA ALA A 152 -7.18 -12.53 1.07
C ALA A 152 -5.98 -12.81 2.00
N VAL A 153 -4.77 -12.41 1.61
CA VAL A 153 -3.53 -12.73 2.32
C VAL A 153 -2.94 -11.49 2.97
N PHE A 154 -3.01 -11.43 4.29
CA PHE A 154 -2.50 -10.33 5.11
C PHE A 154 -1.04 -10.60 5.50
N TYR A 155 -0.10 -9.86 4.88
CA TYR A 155 1.33 -9.94 5.20
C TYR A 155 1.68 -9.10 6.42
N GLN A 156 2.51 -9.64 7.31
CA GLN A 156 3.11 -8.91 8.42
C GLN A 156 4.33 -8.11 7.92
N ALA A 157 4.71 -7.08 8.66
CA ALA A 157 5.75 -6.10 8.28
C ALA A 157 5.35 -5.13 7.16
N CYS A 158 6.06 -4.03 7.08
CA CYS A 158 5.88 -3.01 6.06
C CYS A 158 7.23 -2.33 5.77
N THR A 159 7.38 -1.83 4.56
CA THR A 159 8.52 -0.99 4.15
C THR A 159 8.34 0.47 4.54
N TYR A 160 7.09 0.90 4.78
CA TYR A 160 6.71 2.21 5.30
C TYR A 160 6.41 2.16 6.80
N ASP A 161 6.25 3.35 7.40
CA ASP A 161 5.85 3.52 8.78
C ASP A 161 4.80 4.64 8.90
N CYS A 162 3.70 4.48 8.17
CA CYS A 162 2.62 5.47 8.14
C CYS A 162 2.04 5.70 9.54
N LEU A 163 2.02 6.95 10.00
CA LEU A 163 1.47 7.33 11.30
C LEU A 163 -0.07 7.26 11.36
N PHE A 164 -0.73 7.15 10.20
CA PHE A 164 -2.18 6.99 10.03
C PHE A 164 -2.60 5.56 9.64
N CYS A 165 -1.77 4.55 9.90
CA CYS A 165 -1.95 3.19 9.38
C CYS A 165 -3.15 2.50 9.97
N GLN A 166 -4.16 2.16 9.15
CA GLN A 166 -5.34 1.40 9.58
C GLN A 166 -4.99 -0.07 9.89
N ASN A 167 -4.02 -0.64 9.18
CA ASN A 167 -3.55 -2.03 9.35
C ASN A 167 -2.38 -2.13 10.35
N HIS A 168 -2.31 -1.23 11.33
CA HIS A 168 -1.15 -1.10 12.23
C HIS A 168 -0.83 -2.34 13.07
N GLN A 169 -1.74 -3.32 13.17
CA GLN A 169 -1.55 -4.59 13.87
C GLN A 169 -0.40 -5.43 13.30
N TYR A 170 0.01 -5.24 12.05
CA TYR A 170 1.18 -5.91 11.48
C TYR A 170 2.45 -5.70 12.31
N ARG A 171 2.54 -4.58 13.05
CA ARG A 171 3.68 -4.24 13.89
C ARG A 171 3.87 -5.23 15.05
N LYS A 172 2.77 -5.77 15.58
CA LYS A 172 2.80 -6.89 16.54
C LYS A 172 3.01 -8.22 15.82
N GLY A 173 2.34 -8.40 14.69
CA GLY A 173 2.36 -9.63 13.91
C GLY A 173 3.77 -10.04 13.47
N VAL A 174 4.64 -9.07 13.18
CA VAL A 174 6.04 -9.37 12.78
C VAL A 174 6.84 -10.12 13.85
N HIS A 175 6.45 -10.02 15.12
CA HIS A 175 7.09 -10.71 16.25
C HIS A 175 6.34 -11.96 16.70
N LEU A 176 5.02 -12.03 16.44
CA LEU A 176 4.14 -13.08 16.96
C LEU A 176 3.85 -14.19 15.93
N SER A 177 3.99 -13.89 14.65
CA SER A 177 3.71 -14.85 13.58
C SER A 177 4.90 -15.76 13.33
N SER A 178 4.64 -17.02 12.99
CA SER A 178 5.65 -17.95 12.52
C SER A 178 5.77 -17.91 11.00
N PRO A 179 6.99 -18.01 10.44
CA PRO A 179 7.18 -18.09 9.00
C PRO A 179 6.56 -19.35 8.40
N ASN A 180 5.89 -19.22 7.28
CA ASN A 180 5.28 -20.31 6.53
C ASN A 180 5.78 -20.33 5.08
N PRO A 181 5.90 -21.54 4.45
CA PRO A 181 6.28 -21.65 3.05
C PRO A 181 5.12 -21.26 2.12
N PRO A 182 5.40 -20.92 0.83
CA PRO A 182 4.39 -20.52 -0.14
C PRO A 182 3.36 -21.62 -0.45
N GLU A 183 3.70 -22.90 -0.25
CA GLU A 183 2.83 -24.06 -0.43
C GLU A 183 1.62 -24.05 0.50
N VAL A 184 1.71 -23.40 1.66
CA VAL A 184 0.56 -23.19 2.57
C VAL A 184 -0.54 -22.41 1.85
N LEU A 185 -0.20 -21.32 1.16
CA LEU A 185 -1.15 -20.53 0.40
C LEU A 185 -1.62 -21.24 -0.88
N ASP A 186 -0.71 -21.96 -1.56
CA ASP A 186 -1.11 -22.77 -2.70
C ASP A 186 -2.17 -23.82 -2.28
N SER A 187 -1.96 -24.52 -1.18
CA SER A 187 -2.90 -25.51 -0.63
C SER A 187 -4.23 -24.89 -0.17
N ALA A 188 -4.23 -23.60 0.19
CA ALA A 188 -5.43 -22.87 0.57
C ALA A 188 -6.31 -22.44 -0.62
N ILE A 189 -5.85 -22.57 -1.86
CA ILE A 189 -6.66 -22.26 -3.05
C ILE A 189 -7.75 -23.31 -3.22
N ARG A 190 -8.99 -22.92 -2.99
CA ARG A 190 -10.20 -23.78 -3.14
C ARG A 190 -10.73 -23.76 -4.57
N LYS A 191 -11.71 -24.65 -4.86
CA LYS A 191 -12.39 -24.68 -6.17
C LYS A 191 -13.15 -23.38 -6.47
N ASP A 192 -13.67 -22.73 -5.43
CA ASP A 192 -14.41 -21.46 -5.47
C ASP A 192 -13.51 -20.22 -5.30
N THR A 193 -12.19 -20.37 -5.28
CA THR A 193 -11.25 -19.26 -5.25
C THR A 193 -10.93 -18.79 -6.67
N SER A 194 -11.32 -17.58 -7.05
CA SER A 194 -11.06 -17.01 -8.37
C SER A 194 -9.93 -15.96 -8.37
N CYS A 195 -9.54 -15.46 -7.19
CA CYS A 195 -8.39 -14.58 -7.06
C CYS A 195 -7.67 -14.75 -5.73
N ILE A 196 -6.40 -14.33 -5.71
CA ILE A 196 -5.56 -14.17 -4.52
C ILE A 196 -5.17 -12.70 -4.45
N CYS A 197 -5.33 -12.06 -3.31
CA CYS A 197 -4.90 -10.69 -3.10
C CYS A 197 -3.92 -10.60 -1.93
N PHE A 198 -2.71 -10.10 -2.19
CA PHE A 198 -1.69 -9.82 -1.19
C PHE A 198 -1.82 -8.40 -0.69
N PHE A 199 -1.97 -8.22 0.63
CA PHE A 199 -2.11 -6.92 1.29
C PHE A 199 -1.60 -7.00 2.74
N GLY A 200 -1.99 -6.07 3.62
CA GLY A 200 -1.74 -6.15 5.06
C GLY A 200 -0.87 -5.02 5.59
N GLY A 201 0.27 -5.35 6.18
CA GLY A 201 1.35 -4.40 6.44
C GLY A 201 1.80 -3.82 5.11
N ASP A 202 2.53 -4.62 4.34
CA ASP A 202 2.71 -4.39 2.89
C ASP A 202 3.44 -5.59 2.24
N PRO A 203 2.93 -6.15 1.13
CA PRO A 203 3.61 -7.21 0.39
C PRO A 203 4.98 -6.80 -0.17
N ALA A 204 5.28 -5.50 -0.35
CA ALA A 204 6.61 -5.04 -0.77
C ALA A 204 7.72 -5.44 0.21
N ALA A 205 7.41 -5.59 1.52
CA ALA A 205 8.37 -6.08 2.52
C ALA A 205 8.71 -7.56 2.33
N GLN A 206 7.86 -8.33 1.68
CA GLN A 206 7.97 -9.77 1.46
C GLN A 206 7.75 -10.15 -0.02
N ILE A 207 8.14 -9.27 -0.93
CA ILE A 207 7.82 -9.38 -2.35
C ILE A 207 8.38 -10.64 -3.01
N ARG A 208 9.49 -11.19 -2.51
CA ARG A 208 10.03 -12.46 -3.00
C ARG A 208 9.08 -13.62 -2.70
N HIS A 209 8.51 -13.63 -1.50
CA HIS A 209 7.54 -14.65 -1.10
C HIS A 209 6.22 -14.51 -1.90
N THR A 210 5.69 -13.28 -2.05
CA THR A 210 4.46 -13.08 -2.85
C THR A 210 4.64 -13.48 -4.30
N ASN A 211 5.84 -13.25 -4.86
CA ASN A 211 6.17 -13.70 -6.22
C ASN A 211 6.25 -15.23 -6.31
N ALA A 212 6.79 -15.91 -5.30
CA ALA A 212 6.82 -17.38 -5.25
C ALA A 212 5.39 -17.96 -5.18
N VAL A 213 4.53 -17.44 -4.30
CA VAL A 213 3.12 -17.82 -4.22
C VAL A 213 2.39 -17.56 -5.55
N GLY A 214 2.61 -16.38 -6.16
CA GLY A 214 1.99 -16.03 -7.44
C GLY A 214 2.40 -16.98 -8.56
N GLN A 215 3.65 -17.45 -8.57
CA GLN A 215 4.13 -18.43 -9.54
C GLN A 215 3.51 -19.82 -9.34
N LEU A 216 3.29 -20.24 -8.08
CA LEU A 216 2.56 -21.47 -7.77
C LEU A 216 1.11 -21.37 -8.23
N ALA A 217 0.44 -20.23 -7.98
CA ALA A 217 -0.92 -19.99 -8.43
C ALA A 217 -1.07 -20.05 -9.96
N LEU A 218 -0.12 -19.48 -10.73
CA LEU A 218 -0.08 -19.60 -12.19
C LEU A 218 0.08 -21.06 -12.64
N THR A 219 0.95 -21.82 -11.98
CA THR A 219 1.18 -23.23 -12.28
C THR A 219 -0.08 -24.05 -12.03
N ARG A 220 -0.75 -23.80 -10.90
CA ARG A 220 -2.03 -24.43 -10.55
C ARG A 220 -3.13 -24.06 -11.54
N ALA A 221 -3.30 -22.77 -11.86
CA ALA A 221 -4.29 -22.29 -12.82
C ALA A 221 -4.16 -23.00 -14.17
N LYS A 222 -2.92 -23.16 -14.67
CA LYS A 222 -2.63 -23.88 -15.91
C LYS A 222 -2.94 -25.38 -15.80
N LYS A 223 -2.54 -26.03 -14.72
CA LYS A 223 -2.76 -27.47 -14.49
C LYS A 223 -4.27 -27.79 -14.38
N GLU A 224 -5.02 -26.95 -13.65
CA GLU A 224 -6.44 -27.15 -13.40
C GLU A 224 -7.33 -26.52 -14.48
N LYS A 225 -6.75 -25.85 -15.49
CA LYS A 225 -7.43 -25.14 -16.58
C LYS A 225 -8.52 -24.19 -16.07
N ARG A 226 -8.16 -23.34 -15.08
CA ARG A 226 -9.08 -22.41 -14.45
C ARG A 226 -8.48 -21.02 -14.23
N ILE A 227 -9.33 -20.06 -13.96
CA ILE A 227 -8.94 -18.69 -13.65
C ILE A 227 -8.53 -18.61 -12.18
N ILE A 228 -7.31 -18.11 -11.91
CA ILE A 228 -6.84 -17.70 -10.59
C ILE A 228 -6.07 -16.40 -10.80
N ARG A 229 -6.72 -15.27 -10.55
CA ARG A 229 -6.10 -13.95 -10.65
C ARG A 229 -5.20 -13.71 -9.44
N VAL A 230 -4.03 -13.11 -9.66
CA VAL A 230 -3.07 -12.78 -8.58
C VAL A 230 -2.89 -11.27 -8.52
N CYS A 231 -3.24 -10.68 -7.38
CA CYS A 231 -3.29 -9.24 -7.16
C CYS A 231 -2.41 -8.81 -6.00
N TRP A 232 -1.92 -7.57 -6.05
CA TRP A 232 -1.18 -6.91 -4.97
C TRP A 232 -1.87 -5.60 -4.59
N GLU A 233 -2.00 -5.33 -3.29
CA GLU A 233 -2.24 -4.02 -2.71
C GLU A 233 -0.99 -3.61 -1.95
N THR A 234 -0.26 -2.63 -2.47
CA THR A 234 1.08 -2.29 -2.01
C THR A 234 1.34 -0.78 -2.07
N ASN A 235 2.27 -0.31 -1.23
CA ASN A 235 2.81 1.05 -1.34
C ASN A 235 3.78 1.21 -2.53
N GLY A 236 4.04 0.15 -3.29
CA GLY A 236 4.88 0.18 -4.49
C GLY A 236 6.37 0.42 -4.26
N SER A 237 6.87 0.33 -3.02
CA SER A 237 8.25 0.67 -2.67
C SER A 237 9.27 -0.44 -2.85
N ALA A 238 8.85 -1.60 -3.33
CA ALA A 238 9.75 -2.71 -3.63
C ALA A 238 10.75 -2.33 -4.74
N LYS A 239 11.90 -2.98 -4.74
CA LYS A 239 12.91 -2.78 -5.78
C LYS A 239 12.33 -3.09 -7.17
N PRO A 240 12.62 -2.26 -8.20
CA PRO A 240 11.99 -2.40 -9.52
C PRO A 240 12.08 -3.80 -10.13
N GLU A 241 13.21 -4.48 -9.98
CA GLU A 241 13.39 -5.84 -10.53
C GLU A 241 12.48 -6.87 -9.87
N LEU A 242 12.16 -6.68 -8.57
CA LEU A 242 11.23 -7.55 -7.84
C LEU A 242 9.78 -7.22 -8.20
N MET A 243 9.45 -5.93 -8.32
CA MET A 243 8.11 -5.47 -8.76
C MET A 243 7.80 -5.93 -10.19
N ARG A 244 8.80 -5.94 -11.09
CA ARG A 244 8.62 -6.44 -12.46
C ARG A 244 8.14 -7.90 -12.48
N LYS A 245 8.66 -8.76 -11.58
CA LYS A 245 8.19 -10.16 -11.47
C LYS A 245 6.72 -10.22 -11.05
N SER A 246 6.29 -9.41 -10.08
CA SER A 246 4.88 -9.30 -9.70
C SER A 246 4.01 -8.85 -10.88
N THR A 247 4.49 -7.87 -11.65
CA THR A 247 3.80 -7.37 -12.85
C THR A 247 3.62 -8.46 -13.92
N GLU A 248 4.64 -9.27 -14.18
CA GLU A 248 4.56 -10.40 -15.10
C GLU A 248 3.52 -11.44 -14.67
N ILE A 249 3.46 -11.73 -13.37
CA ILE A 249 2.45 -12.64 -12.79
C ILE A 249 1.05 -12.03 -12.93
N ALA A 250 0.87 -10.75 -12.63
CA ALA A 250 -0.41 -10.04 -12.77
C ALA A 250 -0.90 -10.06 -14.24
N ILE A 251 -0.02 -9.79 -15.20
CA ILE A 251 -0.34 -9.84 -16.63
C ILE A 251 -0.84 -11.24 -17.01
N LYS A 252 -0.10 -12.29 -16.66
CA LYS A 252 -0.44 -13.68 -17.02
C LYS A 252 -1.71 -14.17 -16.37
N SER A 253 -2.00 -13.74 -15.14
CA SER A 253 -3.14 -14.22 -14.35
C SER A 253 -4.44 -13.43 -14.57
N GLY A 254 -4.39 -12.25 -15.19
CA GLY A 254 -5.53 -11.32 -15.24
C GLY A 254 -5.73 -10.53 -13.94
N GLY A 255 -4.77 -10.59 -13.01
CA GLY A 255 -4.77 -9.82 -11.77
C GLY A 255 -4.32 -8.36 -11.94
N SER A 256 -4.23 -7.62 -10.85
CA SER A 256 -3.87 -6.19 -10.83
C SER A 256 -2.82 -5.87 -9.78
N ILE A 257 -1.97 -4.88 -10.07
CA ILE A 257 -1.11 -4.23 -9.09
C ILE A 257 -1.81 -2.94 -8.65
N LYS A 258 -2.26 -2.90 -7.39
CA LYS A 258 -2.93 -1.75 -6.79
C LYS A 258 -1.89 -1.02 -5.93
N ILE A 259 -1.55 0.22 -6.33
CA ILE A 259 -0.51 1.00 -5.66
C ILE A 259 -1.14 2.16 -4.88
N ASP A 260 -0.87 2.17 -3.57
CA ASP A 260 -1.20 3.28 -2.69
C ASP A 260 -0.20 4.44 -2.86
N THR A 261 -0.59 5.45 -3.63
CA THR A 261 0.14 6.72 -3.74
C THR A 261 -0.21 7.59 -2.52
N LYS A 262 0.61 7.51 -1.46
CA LYS A 262 0.28 8.18 -0.20
C LYS A 262 0.34 9.70 -0.33
N THR A 263 1.35 10.23 -1.01
CA THR A 263 1.56 11.64 -1.32
C THR A 263 2.32 11.76 -2.64
N PHE A 264 2.24 12.92 -3.31
CA PHE A 264 3.14 13.23 -4.43
C PHE A 264 4.50 13.73 -3.93
N ASP A 265 4.49 14.75 -3.08
CA ASP A 265 5.72 15.37 -2.57
C ASP A 265 6.46 14.42 -1.62
N ASN A 266 7.75 14.19 -1.90
CA ASN A 266 8.57 13.25 -1.13
C ASN A 266 8.75 13.68 0.33
N GLU A 267 8.86 14.98 0.59
CA GLU A 267 8.97 15.58 1.92
C GLU A 267 7.74 15.24 2.77
N LEU A 268 6.56 15.35 2.17
CA LEU A 268 5.31 14.98 2.83
C LEU A 268 5.22 13.46 3.04
N ASN A 269 5.71 12.66 2.10
CA ASN A 269 5.76 11.20 2.26
C ASN A 269 6.72 10.77 3.38
N LEU A 270 7.88 11.42 3.49
CA LEU A 270 8.80 11.20 4.61
C LEU A 270 8.16 11.55 5.95
N ALA A 271 7.44 12.68 6.00
CA ALA A 271 6.74 13.13 7.20
C ALA A 271 5.61 12.17 7.63
N LEU A 272 4.75 11.77 6.73
CA LEU A 272 3.57 10.94 7.03
C LEU A 272 3.90 9.45 7.09
N CYS A 273 4.80 8.96 6.23
CA CYS A 273 5.06 7.54 6.00
C CYS A 273 6.47 7.08 6.37
N GLY A 274 7.37 7.99 6.78
CA GLY A 274 8.73 7.67 7.25
C GLY A 274 9.68 7.12 6.18
N THR A 275 9.31 7.17 4.91
CA THR A 275 10.05 6.54 3.81
C THR A 275 9.83 7.33 2.53
N SER A 276 10.83 7.35 1.63
CA SER A 276 10.72 7.99 0.31
C SER A 276 9.74 7.24 -0.62
N ASN A 277 8.97 7.99 -1.40
CA ASN A 277 8.04 7.47 -2.41
C ASN A 277 8.67 7.28 -3.80
N LYS A 278 9.98 7.44 -3.94
CA LYS A 278 10.62 7.41 -5.25
C LYS A 278 10.45 6.10 -6.01
N PHE A 279 10.48 4.93 -5.33
CA PHE A 279 10.22 3.65 -5.98
C PHE A 279 8.75 3.45 -6.28
N THR A 280 7.84 4.01 -5.47
CA THR A 280 6.41 4.01 -5.75
C THR A 280 6.11 4.60 -7.12
N PHE A 281 6.57 5.83 -7.38
CA PHE A 281 6.35 6.50 -8.67
C PHE A 281 7.14 5.85 -9.82
N TYR A 282 8.37 5.40 -9.55
CA TYR A 282 9.14 4.66 -10.56
C TYR A 282 8.39 3.37 -10.99
N ASN A 283 7.91 2.58 -10.04
CA ASN A 283 7.18 1.34 -10.33
C ASN A 283 5.84 1.61 -11.02
N ILE A 284 5.10 2.65 -10.63
CA ILE A 284 3.89 3.10 -11.35
C ILE A 284 4.21 3.34 -12.82
N LYS A 285 5.28 4.09 -13.12
CA LYS A 285 5.70 4.38 -14.50
C LYS A 285 6.04 3.12 -15.27
N GLU A 286 6.82 2.21 -14.67
CA GLU A 286 7.24 0.98 -15.37
C GLU A 286 6.07 0.00 -15.58
N ILE A 287 5.16 -0.12 -14.63
CA ILE A 287 3.94 -0.94 -14.79
C ILE A 287 3.00 -0.29 -15.82
N GLY A 288 2.85 1.04 -15.76
CA GLY A 288 2.00 1.80 -16.66
C GLY A 288 2.37 1.65 -18.14
N LYS A 289 3.66 1.53 -18.46
CA LYS A 289 4.15 1.25 -19.84
C LYS A 289 3.70 -0.12 -20.38
N ARG A 290 3.23 -1.01 -19.52
CA ARG A 290 2.89 -2.40 -19.87
C ARG A 290 1.39 -2.67 -19.88
N ILE A 291 0.55 -1.64 -19.72
CA ILE A 291 -0.92 -1.78 -19.67
C ILE A 291 -1.45 -2.44 -20.94
N ASP A 292 -0.91 -2.07 -22.10
CA ASP A 292 -1.35 -2.57 -23.40
C ASP A 292 -0.97 -4.04 -23.66
N GLU A 293 -0.09 -4.64 -22.84
CA GLU A 293 0.21 -6.07 -22.93
C GLU A 293 -1.00 -6.94 -22.49
N ARG A 294 -1.93 -6.35 -21.72
CA ARG A 294 -3.13 -7.03 -21.26
C ARG A 294 -4.25 -6.00 -20.98
N PRO A 295 -4.95 -5.56 -22.04
CA PRO A 295 -5.96 -4.50 -21.95
C PRO A 295 -7.31 -4.96 -21.40
N GLU A 296 -7.58 -6.27 -21.28
CA GLU A 296 -8.89 -6.80 -20.92
C GLU A 296 -9.30 -6.48 -19.48
N THR A 297 -8.34 -6.26 -18.59
CA THR A 297 -8.59 -5.83 -17.20
C THR A 297 -7.54 -4.80 -16.78
N PRO A 298 -7.80 -3.90 -15.83
CA PRO A 298 -6.78 -2.96 -15.37
C PRO A 298 -5.55 -3.68 -14.77
N LEU A 299 -4.36 -3.46 -15.36
CA LEU A 299 -3.11 -3.99 -14.82
C LEU A 299 -2.64 -3.18 -13.60
N LEU A 300 -2.72 -1.86 -13.71
CA LEU A 300 -2.33 -0.90 -12.68
C LEU A 300 -3.57 -0.14 -12.20
N ILE A 301 -3.71 -0.02 -10.88
CA ILE A 301 -4.73 0.82 -10.23
C ILE A 301 -4.00 1.65 -9.17
N ALA A 302 -4.27 2.94 -9.12
CA ALA A 302 -3.74 3.81 -8.07
C ALA A 302 -4.82 4.14 -7.02
N SER A 303 -4.41 4.35 -5.77
CA SER A 303 -5.30 4.85 -4.72
C SER A 303 -4.60 5.88 -3.85
N THR A 304 -5.37 6.82 -3.28
CA THR A 304 -4.88 7.82 -2.33
C THR A 304 -5.88 8.03 -1.21
N LEU A 305 -5.40 7.99 0.03
CA LEU A 305 -6.19 8.28 1.21
C LEU A 305 -6.25 9.80 1.44
N LEU A 306 -7.45 10.38 1.43
CA LEU A 306 -7.68 11.82 1.57
C LEU A 306 -7.60 12.24 3.04
N ILE A 307 -6.38 12.46 3.54
CA ILE A 307 -6.10 12.85 4.93
C ILE A 307 -6.33 14.37 5.07
N PRO A 308 -7.34 14.82 5.86
CA PRO A 308 -7.64 16.23 6.02
C PRO A 308 -6.41 17.04 6.45
N GLY A 309 -6.19 18.18 5.80
CA GLY A 309 -5.10 19.11 6.08
C GLY A 309 -3.71 18.70 5.57
N TYR A 310 -3.56 17.48 5.03
CA TYR A 310 -2.28 16.98 4.50
C TYR A 310 -2.37 16.51 3.04
N ILE A 311 -3.43 15.81 2.68
CA ILE A 311 -3.67 15.34 1.32
C ILE A 311 -4.87 16.08 0.75
N ASP A 312 -4.60 17.17 0.10
CA ASP A 312 -5.55 18.10 -0.47
C ASP A 312 -5.59 18.01 -2.01
N GLU A 313 -6.32 18.93 -2.60
CA GLU A 313 -6.49 19.08 -4.03
C GLU A 313 -5.17 19.19 -4.79
N GLU A 314 -4.18 19.89 -4.21
CA GLU A 314 -2.86 20.05 -4.83
C GLU A 314 -2.13 18.71 -4.94
N GLN A 315 -2.11 17.90 -3.86
CA GLN A 315 -1.49 16.58 -3.87
C GLN A 315 -2.20 15.64 -4.86
N VAL A 316 -3.53 15.66 -4.87
CA VAL A 316 -4.34 14.84 -5.78
C VAL A 316 -4.14 15.26 -7.23
N SER A 317 -4.09 16.57 -7.52
CA SER A 317 -3.79 17.11 -8.85
C SER A 317 -2.45 16.62 -9.39
N LYS A 318 -1.38 16.72 -8.57
CA LYS A 318 -0.04 16.26 -8.95
C LYS A 318 0.00 14.75 -9.23
N ILE A 319 -0.66 13.93 -8.39
CA ILE A 319 -0.74 12.48 -8.58
C ILE A 319 -1.53 12.16 -9.85
N ALA A 320 -2.70 12.76 -10.03
CA ALA A 320 -3.58 12.52 -11.17
C ALA A 320 -2.91 12.92 -12.49
N ASN A 321 -2.25 14.08 -12.54
CA ASN A 321 -1.47 14.52 -13.70
C ASN A 321 -0.34 13.52 -14.03
N TYR A 322 0.38 13.03 -13.01
CA TYR A 322 1.42 12.03 -13.21
C TYR A 322 0.86 10.72 -13.79
N LEU A 323 -0.26 10.22 -13.25
CA LEU A 323 -0.93 9.02 -13.74
C LEU A 323 -1.42 9.20 -15.19
N ALA A 324 -2.09 10.32 -15.47
CA ALA A 324 -2.63 10.64 -16.79
C ALA A 324 -1.51 10.80 -17.84
N SER A 325 -0.34 11.33 -17.45
CA SER A 325 0.82 11.45 -18.33
C SER A 325 1.42 10.10 -18.74
N ILE A 326 1.17 9.04 -17.97
CA ILE A 326 1.60 7.68 -18.29
C ILE A 326 0.53 7.00 -19.16
N ASN A 327 -0.70 6.95 -18.67
CA ASN A 327 -1.86 6.42 -19.39
C ASN A 327 -3.16 6.92 -18.72
N PRO A 328 -4.03 7.65 -19.45
CA PRO A 328 -5.26 8.21 -18.90
C PRO A 328 -6.31 7.15 -18.48
N THR A 329 -6.14 5.90 -18.90
CA THR A 329 -7.02 4.79 -18.53
C THR A 329 -6.69 4.17 -17.17
N ILE A 330 -5.58 4.56 -16.51
CA ILE A 330 -5.24 4.08 -15.16
C ILE A 330 -6.34 4.46 -14.19
N PRO A 331 -7.04 3.49 -13.57
CA PRO A 331 -8.03 3.78 -12.56
C PRO A 331 -7.41 4.42 -11.32
N TYR A 332 -8.08 5.45 -10.78
CA TYR A 332 -7.64 6.15 -9.59
C TYR A 332 -8.75 6.20 -8.54
N SER A 333 -8.51 5.60 -7.37
CA SER A 333 -9.44 5.54 -6.26
C SER A 333 -9.05 6.52 -5.15
N LEU A 334 -9.91 7.50 -4.86
CA LEU A 334 -9.78 8.44 -3.75
C LEU A 334 -10.51 7.86 -2.55
N LEU A 335 -9.80 7.63 -1.44
CA LEU A 335 -10.35 6.93 -0.28
C LEU A 335 -10.62 7.91 0.85
N ALA A 336 -11.83 7.87 1.41
CA ALA A 336 -12.13 8.62 2.62
C ALA A 336 -11.29 8.12 3.80
N PHE A 337 -10.70 9.05 4.54
CA PHE A 337 -9.85 8.82 5.69
C PHE A 337 -10.68 8.52 6.95
N TYR A 338 -10.20 7.58 7.73
CA TYR A 338 -10.61 7.32 9.10
C TYR A 338 -9.41 7.46 10.03
N PRO A 339 -9.51 8.26 11.13
CA PRO A 339 -8.42 8.44 12.08
C PRO A 339 -8.03 7.12 12.73
N ALA A 340 -6.74 6.78 12.67
CA ALA A 340 -6.23 5.51 13.18
C ALA A 340 -4.76 5.62 13.57
N PHE A 341 -4.33 4.71 14.46
CA PHE A 341 -2.96 4.55 14.94
C PHE A 341 -2.45 5.80 15.67
N ALA A 342 -1.36 6.44 15.19
CA ALA A 342 -0.80 7.62 15.83
C ALA A 342 -1.61 8.88 15.49
N ILE A 343 -2.11 8.99 14.26
CA ILE A 343 -2.97 10.11 13.83
C ILE A 343 -4.44 9.71 14.02
N ASP A 344 -4.88 9.70 15.27
CA ASP A 344 -6.24 9.38 15.70
C ASP A 344 -7.05 10.64 16.08
N ASP A 345 -6.46 11.81 15.92
CA ASP A 345 -6.96 13.11 16.36
C ASP A 345 -7.43 14.03 15.23
N LEU A 346 -7.39 13.58 13.98
CA LEU A 346 -7.94 14.28 12.83
C LEU A 346 -9.41 13.94 12.60
N PRO A 347 -10.21 14.85 11.99
CA PRO A 347 -11.54 14.50 11.51
C PRO A 347 -11.48 13.49 10.36
N THR A 348 -12.59 12.83 10.04
CA THR A 348 -12.76 12.08 8.80
C THR A 348 -12.77 13.04 7.60
N THR A 349 -12.55 12.54 6.38
CA THR A 349 -12.66 13.33 5.14
C THR A 349 -14.07 13.92 5.01
N SER A 350 -14.17 15.22 4.68
CA SER A 350 -15.46 15.83 4.36
C SER A 350 -15.91 15.41 2.95
N ARG A 351 -17.22 15.44 2.71
CA ARG A 351 -17.80 15.19 1.39
C ARG A 351 -17.29 16.21 0.37
N GLU A 352 -17.27 17.48 0.76
CA GLU A 352 -16.76 18.59 -0.07
C GLU A 352 -15.31 18.35 -0.50
N HIS A 353 -14.41 18.00 0.43
CA HIS A 353 -13.02 17.67 0.13
C HIS A 353 -12.90 16.50 -0.84
N ALA A 354 -13.67 15.42 -0.62
CA ALA A 354 -13.63 14.25 -1.50
C ALA A 354 -14.14 14.56 -2.92
N GLU A 355 -15.21 15.35 -3.03
CA GLU A 355 -15.81 15.76 -4.31
C GLU A 355 -14.89 16.74 -5.07
N SER A 356 -14.27 17.69 -4.37
CA SER A 356 -13.27 18.60 -4.95
C SER A 356 -12.07 17.85 -5.50
N CYS A 357 -11.50 16.92 -4.72
CA CYS A 357 -10.41 16.05 -5.17
C CYS A 357 -10.81 15.18 -6.37
N TYR A 358 -12.03 14.63 -6.39
CA TYR A 358 -12.54 13.86 -7.51
C TYR A 358 -12.61 14.72 -8.79
N LYS A 359 -13.16 15.93 -8.71
CA LYS A 359 -13.27 16.85 -9.84
C LYS A 359 -11.89 17.18 -10.40
N ILE A 360 -10.95 17.57 -9.54
CA ILE A 360 -9.57 17.88 -9.94
C ILE A 360 -8.89 16.69 -10.60
N ALA A 361 -9.03 15.48 -10.06
CA ALA A 361 -8.44 14.27 -10.66
C ALA A 361 -8.99 14.03 -12.09
N LYS A 362 -10.28 14.28 -12.32
CA LYS A 362 -10.91 14.21 -13.66
C LYS A 362 -10.37 15.29 -14.58
N GLU A 363 -10.18 16.51 -14.10
CA GLU A 363 -9.64 17.65 -14.87
C GLU A 363 -8.20 17.39 -15.32
N GLN A 364 -7.42 16.56 -14.59
CA GLN A 364 -6.09 16.14 -15.04
C GLN A 364 -6.10 15.10 -16.16
N GLY A 365 -7.27 14.70 -16.67
CA GLY A 365 -7.42 13.82 -17.83
C GLY A 365 -7.63 12.34 -17.51
N LEU A 366 -7.72 11.94 -16.26
CA LEU A 366 -8.01 10.54 -15.89
C LEU A 366 -9.46 10.16 -16.27
N GLN A 367 -9.60 9.03 -17.00
CA GLN A 367 -10.90 8.53 -17.46
C GLN A 367 -11.68 7.82 -16.33
N HIS A 368 -10.98 7.14 -15.43
CA HIS A 368 -11.56 6.29 -14.40
C HIS A 368 -11.17 6.77 -13.00
N VAL A 369 -11.99 7.61 -12.40
CA VAL A 369 -11.81 8.10 -11.01
C VAL A 369 -13.01 7.63 -10.18
N SER A 370 -12.75 7.20 -8.95
CA SER A 370 -13.80 6.79 -7.99
C SER A 370 -13.52 7.31 -6.59
N ILE A 371 -14.58 7.46 -5.79
CA ILE A 371 -14.45 7.73 -4.34
C ILE A 371 -14.83 6.43 -3.61
N GLY A 372 -13.90 5.90 -2.83
CA GLY A 372 -14.08 4.74 -1.97
C GLY A 372 -14.36 5.13 -0.51
N ASN A 373 -14.80 4.13 0.29
CA ASN A 373 -15.13 4.31 1.70
C ASN A 373 -16.16 5.44 1.97
N LYS A 374 -17.11 5.67 1.06
CA LYS A 374 -18.09 6.76 1.12
C LYS A 374 -18.87 6.83 2.44
N HIS A 375 -19.03 5.70 3.14
CA HIS A 375 -19.67 5.62 4.46
C HIS A 375 -18.90 6.33 5.58
N LEU A 376 -17.64 6.71 5.34
CA LEU A 376 -16.78 7.46 6.28
C LEU A 376 -16.82 8.98 6.02
N LEU A 377 -17.41 9.45 4.93
CA LEU A 377 -17.51 10.87 4.61
C LEU A 377 -18.43 11.59 5.63
N ARG A 378 -17.91 12.71 6.20
CA ARG A 378 -18.68 13.64 7.05
C ARG A 378 -19.35 14.73 6.24
#